data_b5b214dbce0511baf256604c93d13269
#
_entry.id   b5b214dbce0511baf256604c93d13269
#
_cell.length_a   1.000
_cell.length_b   1.000
_cell.length_c   1.000
_cell.angle_alpha   90.00
_cell.angle_beta   90.00
_cell.angle_gamma   90.00
#
_symmetry.space_group_name_H-M   'P 1'
#
loop_
_entity.id
_entity.type
_entity.pdbx_description
1 polymer ?
#
loop_
_entity_poly.entity_id
_entity_poly.type
_entity_poly.pdbx_seq_one_letter_code
_entity_poly.pdbx_strand_id
1 'polypeptide(L)'
;MIFDTILFDLDDTIHDRNRSLCRFADLFILKYCDALDDDSKLILRDVFFEIDNKGYRPREEVFKELQDRFSWKYKPDLKELICFWNVEFPKCAEPMPNIYNVLDYFRDKNIKMGIVTNGNSDFQNTKIDKLDFRKYMKTIIISEEVDIRKPDPKIFDLALSNIDSNNEKTLFVGDNPFMDIKGAIDSGLVSVWLSHGQVWNIKHYIPRYTINDISELMKI
;
A
#
# COMPACT_ATOMS: atom_id res chain seq x y z
N MET A 1 -24.00 -10.26 -9.82
CA MET A 1 -22.80 -9.43 -9.79
C MET A 1 -22.36 -9.16 -11.22
N ILE A 2 -21.98 -7.95 -11.56
CA ILE A 2 -21.59 -7.56 -12.92
C ILE A 2 -20.11 -7.90 -13.19
N PHE A 3 -19.32 -8.09 -12.13
CA PHE A 3 -17.89 -8.41 -12.18
C PHE A 3 -17.58 -9.79 -11.59
N ASP A 4 -16.52 -10.41 -12.05
CA ASP A 4 -16.03 -11.72 -11.59
C ASP A 4 -14.59 -11.68 -11.08
N THR A 5 -13.95 -10.52 -11.16
CA THR A 5 -12.54 -10.31 -10.80
C THR A 5 -12.34 -8.99 -10.08
N ILE A 6 -11.48 -8.99 -9.06
CA ILE A 6 -11.02 -7.79 -8.35
C ILE A 6 -9.50 -7.79 -8.31
N LEU A 7 -8.90 -6.72 -8.79
CA LEU A 7 -7.48 -6.42 -8.62
C LEU A 7 -7.33 -5.31 -7.58
N PHE A 8 -6.43 -5.49 -6.64
CA PHE A 8 -6.14 -4.53 -5.58
C PHE A 8 -4.75 -3.93 -5.77
N ASP A 9 -4.61 -2.65 -5.53
CA ASP A 9 -3.33 -2.13 -5.06
C ASP A 9 -3.01 -2.67 -3.66
N LEU A 10 -1.76 -2.52 -3.21
CA LEU A 10 -1.32 -3.01 -1.90
C LEU A 10 -1.30 -1.92 -0.84
N ASP A 11 -0.43 -0.92 -0.99
CA ASP A 11 -0.15 0.10 0.02
C ASP A 11 -1.31 1.11 0.14
N ASP A 12 -1.77 1.38 1.35
CA ASP A 12 -2.94 2.21 1.64
C ASP A 12 -4.25 1.75 0.95
N THR A 13 -4.26 0.49 0.47
CA THR A 13 -5.46 -0.15 -0.09
C THR A 13 -5.86 -1.39 0.71
N ILE A 14 -5.04 -2.44 0.72
CA ILE A 14 -5.27 -3.64 1.55
C ILE A 14 -4.24 -3.76 2.69
N HIS A 15 -3.12 -3.06 2.60
CA HIS A 15 -2.11 -2.87 3.61
C HIS A 15 -2.25 -1.46 4.21
N ASP A 16 -2.40 -1.37 5.53
CA ASP A 16 -2.45 -0.10 6.27
C ASP A 16 -1.03 0.41 6.53
N ARG A 17 -0.56 1.28 5.64
CA ARG A 17 0.78 1.83 5.71
C ARG A 17 0.99 2.71 6.96
N ASN A 18 -0.03 3.43 7.40
CA ASN A 18 0.08 4.30 8.56
C ASN A 18 0.27 3.49 9.85
N ARG A 19 -0.54 2.43 10.06
CA ARG A 19 -0.36 1.54 11.22
C ARG A 19 0.99 0.82 11.18
N SER A 20 1.43 0.42 10.00
CA SER A 20 2.76 -0.17 9.79
C SER A 20 3.88 0.80 10.15
N LEU A 21 3.73 2.08 9.78
CA LEU A 21 4.69 3.13 10.12
C LEU A 21 4.73 3.41 11.63
N CYS A 22 3.59 3.37 12.32
CA CYS A 22 3.55 3.44 13.78
C CYS A 22 4.41 2.34 14.42
N ARG A 23 4.20 1.08 13.99
CA ARG A 23 4.98 -0.05 14.52
C ARG A 23 6.47 0.07 14.21
N PHE A 24 6.80 0.49 13.01
CA PHE A 24 8.20 0.72 12.64
C PHE A 24 8.82 1.85 13.46
N ALA A 25 8.11 2.97 13.66
CA ALA A 25 8.59 4.09 14.48
C ALA A 25 8.89 3.63 15.92
N ASP A 26 8.08 2.76 16.51
CA ASP A 26 8.33 2.20 17.83
C ASP A 26 9.63 1.38 17.87
N LEU A 27 9.84 0.51 16.88
CA LEU A 27 11.07 -0.26 16.77
C LEU A 27 12.29 0.64 16.56
N PHE A 28 12.13 1.68 15.74
CA PHE A 28 13.16 2.65 15.45
C PHE A 28 13.57 3.43 16.71
N ILE A 29 12.59 3.96 17.46
CA ILE A 29 12.81 4.69 18.69
C ILE A 29 13.48 3.79 19.73
N LEU A 30 13.00 2.57 19.92
CA LEU A 30 13.58 1.60 20.85
C LEU A 30 15.04 1.30 20.54
N LYS A 31 15.39 1.23 19.27
CA LYS A 31 16.75 0.87 18.84
C LYS A 31 17.73 2.04 18.93
N TYR A 32 17.32 3.22 18.48
CA TYR A 32 18.22 4.32 18.19
C TYR A 32 18.11 5.51 19.15
N CYS A 33 17.00 5.66 19.89
CA CYS A 33 16.80 6.78 20.79
C CYS A 33 17.07 6.35 22.24
N ASP A 34 17.44 7.33 23.08
CA ASP A 34 17.54 7.11 24.52
C ASP A 34 16.17 6.78 25.12
N ALA A 35 16.16 6.26 26.36
CA ALA A 35 14.92 5.98 27.07
C ALA A 35 14.06 7.24 27.15
N LEU A 36 12.90 7.21 26.53
CA LEU A 36 11.95 8.31 26.45
C LEU A 36 10.69 7.96 27.25
N ASP A 37 10.07 8.97 27.84
CA ASP A 37 8.70 8.87 28.32
C ASP A 37 7.71 8.70 27.13
N ASP A 38 6.48 8.35 27.45
CA ASP A 38 5.48 8.05 26.41
C ASP A 38 5.08 9.28 25.59
N ASP A 39 5.11 10.48 26.20
CA ASP A 39 4.82 11.74 25.48
C ASP A 39 5.90 12.05 24.46
N SER A 40 7.17 11.89 24.83
CA SER A 40 8.30 12.06 23.91
C SER A 40 8.27 11.08 22.74
N LYS A 41 7.87 9.82 22.99
CA LYS A 41 7.68 8.82 21.91
C LYS A 41 6.58 9.23 20.94
N LEU A 42 5.45 9.76 21.45
CA LEU A 42 4.37 10.26 20.59
C LEU A 42 4.83 11.40 19.69
N ILE A 43 5.54 12.37 20.25
CA ILE A 43 6.12 13.48 19.48
C ILE A 43 7.05 12.97 18.39
N LEU A 44 7.92 12.00 18.68
CA LEU A 44 8.83 11.45 17.67
C LEU A 44 8.11 10.66 16.58
N ARG A 45 7.01 9.96 16.91
CA ARG A 45 6.15 9.33 15.91
C ARG A 45 5.55 10.38 14.96
N ASP A 46 4.99 11.46 15.51
CA ASP A 46 4.41 12.55 14.71
C ASP A 46 5.45 13.17 13.78
N VAL A 47 6.66 13.42 14.28
CA VAL A 47 7.79 13.87 13.47
C VAL A 47 8.12 12.88 12.35
N PHE A 48 8.11 11.58 12.66
CA PHE A 48 8.38 10.55 11.66
C PHE A 48 7.32 10.56 10.54
N PHE A 49 6.04 10.67 10.91
CA PHE A 49 4.93 10.77 9.97
C PHE A 49 5.02 12.00 9.08
N GLU A 50 5.30 13.16 9.68
CA GLU A 50 5.47 14.43 8.95
C GLU A 50 6.57 14.30 7.89
N ILE A 51 7.75 13.81 8.29
CA ILE A 51 8.91 13.70 7.41
C ILE A 51 8.72 12.64 6.35
N ASP A 52 8.09 11.50 6.69
CA ASP A 52 7.83 10.38 5.75
C ASP A 52 6.90 10.79 4.61
N ASN A 53 5.97 11.71 4.86
CA ASN A 53 5.04 12.25 3.88
C ASN A 53 4.39 11.14 3.02
N LYS A 54 3.74 10.17 3.66
CA LYS A 54 3.08 9.02 3.01
C LYS A 54 3.98 8.18 2.09
N GLY A 55 5.30 8.22 2.31
CA GLY A 55 6.26 7.47 1.50
C GLY A 55 6.64 8.10 0.16
N TYR A 56 6.16 9.30 -0.14
CA TYR A 56 6.48 10.00 -1.39
C TYR A 56 7.87 10.63 -1.43
N ARG A 57 8.52 10.77 -0.27
CA ARG A 57 9.88 11.32 -0.18
C ARG A 57 10.94 10.23 -0.35
N PRO A 58 12.08 10.53 -1.02
CA PRO A 58 13.23 9.65 -1.05
C PRO A 58 13.70 9.28 0.37
N ARG A 59 13.96 8.00 0.62
CA ARG A 59 14.36 7.51 1.96
C ARG A 59 15.61 8.19 2.49
N GLU A 60 16.56 8.52 1.63
CA GLU A 60 17.77 9.24 2.03
C GLU A 60 17.46 10.62 2.61
N GLU A 61 16.52 11.36 2.02
CA GLU A 61 16.13 12.69 2.51
C GLU A 61 15.39 12.56 3.85
N VAL A 62 14.48 11.59 3.96
CA VAL A 62 13.77 11.30 5.20
C VAL A 62 14.74 11.02 6.34
N PHE A 63 15.71 10.13 6.14
CA PHE A 63 16.66 9.78 7.19
C PHE A 63 17.69 10.87 7.49
N LYS A 64 18.10 11.67 6.50
CA LYS A 64 18.92 12.86 6.76
C LYS A 64 18.20 13.85 7.69
N GLU A 65 16.94 14.15 7.41
CA GLU A 65 16.14 15.04 8.25
C GLU A 65 15.91 14.46 9.64
N LEU A 66 15.63 13.17 9.77
CA LEU A 66 15.53 12.51 11.08
C LEU A 66 16.82 12.58 11.87
N GLN A 67 18.00 12.46 11.20
CA GLN A 67 19.30 12.60 11.87
C GLN A 67 19.50 13.98 12.52
N ASP A 68 18.83 15.00 12.02
CA ASP A 68 18.95 16.37 12.53
C ASP A 68 17.86 16.70 13.58
N ARG A 69 16.73 16.00 13.57
CA ARG A 69 15.58 16.27 14.46
C ARG A 69 15.50 15.37 15.69
N PHE A 70 16.20 14.23 15.70
CA PHE A 70 16.13 13.27 16.81
C PHE A 70 17.28 13.38 17.78
N SER A 71 17.01 13.07 19.06
CA SER A 71 18.05 12.81 20.07
C SER A 71 18.44 11.33 20.00
N TRP A 72 19.70 11.07 19.73
CA TRP A 72 20.21 9.73 19.44
C TRP A 72 20.97 9.15 20.64
N LYS A 73 20.65 7.91 20.96
CA LYS A 73 21.48 7.09 21.87
C LYS A 73 22.87 6.90 21.29
N TYR A 74 22.94 6.57 20.01
CA TYR A 74 24.08 6.77 19.12
C TYR A 74 23.55 7.15 17.74
N LYS A 75 24.20 8.08 17.04
CA LYS A 75 23.75 8.55 15.73
C LYS A 75 24.22 7.55 14.66
N PRO A 76 23.31 6.74 14.08
CA PRO A 76 23.67 5.77 13.03
C PRO A 76 23.99 6.50 11.74
N ASP A 77 24.79 5.88 10.87
CA ASP A 77 24.98 6.40 9.52
C ASP A 77 23.75 6.18 8.63
N LEU A 78 23.71 6.89 7.51
CA LEU A 78 22.57 6.84 6.60
C LEU A 78 22.34 5.44 6.00
N LYS A 79 23.43 4.72 5.72
CA LYS A 79 23.37 3.37 5.15
C LYS A 79 22.74 2.38 6.14
N GLU A 80 23.10 2.50 7.43
CA GLU A 80 22.49 1.69 8.50
C GLU A 80 20.98 1.96 8.61
N LEU A 81 20.57 3.24 8.56
CA LEU A 81 19.16 3.62 8.64
C LEU A 81 18.34 3.09 7.45
N ILE A 82 18.88 3.20 6.24
CA ILE A 82 18.24 2.66 5.03
C ILE A 82 18.15 1.13 5.09
N CYS A 83 19.21 0.47 5.52
CA CYS A 83 19.22 -0.98 5.70
C CYS A 83 18.17 -1.41 6.74
N PHE A 84 18.10 -0.73 7.87
CA PHE A 84 17.11 -1.00 8.91
C PHE A 84 15.68 -0.83 8.40
N TRP A 85 15.42 0.25 7.64
CA TRP A 85 14.13 0.46 6.98
C TRP A 85 13.78 -0.68 6.04
N ASN A 86 14.68 -1.03 5.14
CA ASN A 86 14.41 -2.04 4.12
C ASN A 86 14.14 -3.43 4.71
N VAL A 87 14.74 -3.74 5.85
CA VAL A 87 14.56 -5.03 6.52
C VAL A 87 13.35 -5.03 7.46
N GLU A 88 13.15 -3.98 8.24
CA GLU A 88 12.19 -4.01 9.35
C GLU A 88 10.82 -3.42 9.00
N PHE A 89 10.76 -2.39 8.13
CA PHE A 89 9.46 -1.81 7.80
C PHE A 89 8.48 -2.81 7.16
N PRO A 90 8.86 -3.63 6.17
CA PRO A 90 7.92 -4.59 5.59
C PRO A 90 7.45 -5.66 6.58
N LYS A 91 8.26 -6.00 7.60
CA LYS A 91 7.85 -6.90 8.68
C LYS A 91 6.85 -6.26 9.66
N CYS A 92 6.78 -4.93 9.68
CA CYS A 92 5.79 -4.19 10.45
C CYS A 92 4.43 -4.09 9.77
N ALA A 93 4.25 -4.72 8.61
CA ALA A 93 3.02 -4.64 7.83
C ALA A 93 1.78 -4.98 8.68
N GLU A 94 0.77 -4.10 8.58
CA GLU A 94 -0.54 -4.22 9.22
C GLU A 94 -1.63 -4.27 8.14
N PRO A 95 -2.65 -5.12 8.31
CA PRO A 95 -3.75 -5.18 7.35
C PRO A 95 -4.65 -3.95 7.46
N MET A 96 -5.23 -3.52 6.34
CA MET A 96 -6.31 -2.54 6.37
C MET A 96 -7.47 -3.06 7.22
N PRO A 97 -8.08 -2.22 8.07
CA PRO A 97 -9.27 -2.64 8.83
C PRO A 97 -10.32 -3.32 7.95
N ASN A 98 -10.92 -4.39 8.43
CA ASN A 98 -11.95 -5.18 7.74
C ASN A 98 -11.49 -5.95 6.48
N ILE A 99 -10.23 -5.86 6.06
CA ILE A 99 -9.81 -6.44 4.77
C ILE A 99 -10.05 -7.96 4.71
N TYR A 100 -9.78 -8.72 5.77
CA TYR A 100 -9.99 -10.16 5.73
C TYR A 100 -11.47 -10.54 5.57
N ASN A 101 -12.39 -9.78 6.17
CA ASN A 101 -13.83 -9.97 5.97
C ASN A 101 -14.21 -9.75 4.50
N VAL A 102 -13.60 -8.75 3.86
CA VAL A 102 -13.81 -8.44 2.43
C VAL A 102 -13.26 -9.56 1.55
N LEU A 103 -12.03 -10.01 1.83
CA LEU A 103 -11.39 -11.09 1.06
C LEU A 103 -12.15 -12.42 1.20
N ASP A 104 -12.57 -12.78 2.42
CA ASP A 104 -13.38 -13.97 2.67
C ASP A 104 -14.74 -13.90 1.94
N TYR A 105 -15.42 -12.74 2.01
CA TYR A 105 -16.69 -12.53 1.31
C TYR A 105 -16.58 -12.75 -0.21
N PHE A 106 -15.53 -12.22 -0.85
CA PHE A 106 -15.35 -12.39 -2.29
C PHE A 106 -14.85 -13.79 -2.66
N ARG A 107 -14.01 -14.41 -1.84
CA ARG A 107 -13.61 -15.81 -2.01
C ARG A 107 -14.84 -16.73 -1.99
N ASP A 108 -15.73 -16.55 -1.02
CA ASP A 108 -16.93 -17.39 -0.86
C ASP A 108 -17.94 -17.20 -2.02
N LYS A 109 -17.82 -16.08 -2.74
CA LYS A 109 -18.57 -15.80 -3.98
C LYS A 109 -17.84 -16.26 -5.25
N ASN A 110 -16.70 -16.93 -5.12
CA ASN A 110 -15.85 -17.37 -6.22
C ASN A 110 -15.37 -16.22 -7.12
N ILE A 111 -15.22 -14.99 -6.58
CA ILE A 111 -14.62 -13.88 -7.28
C ILE A 111 -13.10 -14.06 -7.29
N LYS A 112 -12.51 -13.97 -8.47
CA LYS A 112 -11.05 -14.02 -8.62
C LYS A 112 -10.42 -12.76 -8.04
N MET A 113 -9.35 -12.89 -7.28
CA MET A 113 -8.65 -11.74 -6.68
C MET A 113 -7.18 -11.74 -7.04
N GLY A 114 -6.60 -10.54 -7.21
CA GLY A 114 -5.18 -10.36 -7.47
C GLY A 114 -4.65 -9.05 -6.89
N ILE A 115 -3.33 -8.95 -6.81
CA ILE A 115 -2.60 -7.74 -6.39
C ILE A 115 -1.79 -7.20 -7.56
N VAL A 116 -1.84 -5.87 -7.79
CA VAL A 116 -0.95 -5.16 -8.72
C VAL A 116 -0.37 -3.96 -7.99
N THR A 117 0.91 -4.02 -7.66
CA THR A 117 1.56 -3.03 -6.80
C THR A 117 2.85 -2.50 -7.39
N ASN A 118 3.10 -1.18 -7.21
CA ASN A 118 4.37 -0.57 -7.52
C ASN A 118 5.32 -0.70 -6.32
N GLY A 119 6.53 -1.20 -6.54
CA GLY A 119 7.53 -1.28 -5.48
C GLY A 119 8.65 -2.26 -5.78
N ASN A 120 9.57 -2.36 -4.82
CA ASN A 120 10.65 -3.34 -4.82
C ASN A 120 10.10 -4.74 -4.48
N SER A 121 10.61 -5.76 -5.16
CA SER A 121 10.11 -7.14 -5.06
C SER A 121 10.19 -7.69 -3.64
N ASP A 122 11.36 -7.67 -3.02
CA ASP A 122 11.56 -8.21 -1.68
C ASP A 122 10.69 -7.49 -0.64
N PHE A 123 10.56 -6.16 -0.80
CA PHE A 123 9.80 -5.30 0.10
C PHE A 123 8.30 -5.62 0.04
N GLN A 124 7.74 -5.71 -1.17
CA GLN A 124 6.31 -6.00 -1.34
C GLN A 124 5.98 -7.46 -1.01
N ASN A 125 6.82 -8.41 -1.43
CA ASN A 125 6.63 -9.83 -1.10
C ASN A 125 6.63 -10.05 0.42
N THR A 126 7.56 -9.43 1.16
CA THR A 126 7.61 -9.54 2.64
C THR A 126 6.30 -9.04 3.28
N LYS A 127 5.70 -7.94 2.81
CA LYS A 127 4.41 -7.46 3.31
C LYS A 127 3.27 -8.45 2.99
N ILE A 128 3.22 -8.91 1.75
CA ILE A 128 2.18 -9.84 1.27
C ILE A 128 2.22 -11.14 2.07
N ASP A 129 3.42 -11.68 2.32
CA ASP A 129 3.62 -12.90 3.09
C ASP A 129 3.30 -12.68 4.58
N LYS A 130 3.76 -11.56 5.15
CA LYS A 130 3.46 -11.18 6.54
C LYS A 130 1.96 -11.08 6.81
N LEU A 131 1.21 -10.59 5.83
CA LEU A 131 -0.25 -10.41 5.91
C LEU A 131 -1.04 -11.63 5.40
N ASP A 132 -0.36 -12.71 5.03
CA ASP A 132 -0.99 -13.94 4.53
C ASP A 132 -2.00 -13.70 3.39
N PHE A 133 -1.74 -12.67 2.57
CA PHE A 133 -2.62 -12.31 1.45
C PHE A 133 -2.51 -13.31 0.29
N ARG A 134 -1.35 -13.95 0.14
CA ARG A 134 -1.07 -14.86 -0.98
C ARG A 134 -2.12 -15.96 -1.16
N LYS A 135 -2.69 -16.46 -0.06
CA LYS A 135 -3.74 -17.50 -0.09
C LYS A 135 -5.05 -17.08 -0.76
N TYR A 136 -5.30 -15.76 -0.89
CA TYR A 136 -6.49 -15.23 -1.53
C TYR A 136 -6.27 -14.91 -3.01
N MET A 137 -5.02 -14.73 -3.43
CA MET A 137 -4.68 -14.12 -4.71
C MET A 137 -4.38 -15.16 -5.77
N LYS A 138 -5.01 -15.03 -6.93
CA LYS A 138 -4.72 -15.83 -8.14
C LYS A 138 -3.52 -15.29 -8.90
N THR A 139 -3.27 -13.99 -8.81
CA THR A 139 -2.10 -13.33 -9.40
C THR A 139 -1.57 -12.25 -8.47
N ILE A 140 -0.27 -12.07 -8.48
CA ILE A 140 0.42 -10.99 -7.77
C ILE A 140 1.44 -10.42 -8.75
N ILE A 141 1.31 -9.13 -9.07
CA ILE A 141 2.22 -8.42 -9.96
C ILE A 141 2.90 -7.31 -9.17
N ILE A 142 4.21 -7.39 -9.08
CA ILE A 142 5.05 -6.36 -8.47
C ILE A 142 5.85 -5.69 -9.59
N SER A 143 5.82 -4.37 -9.67
CA SER A 143 6.37 -3.63 -10.79
C SER A 143 7.85 -3.91 -11.07
N GLU A 144 8.67 -4.13 -10.05
CA GLU A 144 10.09 -4.46 -10.22
C GLU A 144 10.30 -5.83 -10.87
N GLU A 145 9.42 -6.81 -10.60
CA GLU A 145 9.56 -8.17 -11.16
C GLU A 145 9.29 -8.22 -12.66
N VAL A 146 8.47 -7.30 -13.16
CA VAL A 146 8.02 -7.26 -14.55
C VAL A 146 8.57 -6.09 -15.35
N ASP A 147 9.34 -5.20 -14.70
CA ASP A 147 9.88 -3.95 -15.26
C ASP A 147 8.80 -3.05 -15.92
N ILE A 148 7.57 -3.13 -15.38
CA ILE A 148 6.42 -2.33 -15.80
C ILE A 148 5.74 -1.82 -14.53
N ARG A 149 5.34 -0.55 -14.52
CA ARG A 149 4.71 0.03 -13.33
C ARG A 149 3.44 0.80 -13.66
N LYS A 150 2.47 0.80 -12.73
CA LYS A 150 1.31 1.66 -12.81
C LYS A 150 1.74 3.13 -12.96
N PRO A 151 1.10 3.95 -13.81
CA PRO A 151 -0.17 3.69 -14.49
C PRO A 151 -0.05 3.09 -15.91
N ASP A 152 1.08 2.50 -16.31
CA ASP A 152 1.22 1.89 -17.65
C ASP A 152 0.15 0.78 -17.82
N PRO A 153 -0.71 0.85 -18.88
CA PRO A 153 -1.74 -0.15 -19.13
C PRO A 153 -1.24 -1.59 -19.19
N LYS A 154 0.00 -1.80 -19.64
CA LYS A 154 0.60 -3.13 -19.77
C LYS A 154 0.64 -3.92 -18.46
N ILE A 155 0.76 -3.26 -17.31
CA ILE A 155 0.79 -3.99 -16.03
C ILE A 155 -0.59 -4.54 -15.68
N PHE A 156 -1.66 -3.82 -16.05
CA PHE A 156 -3.04 -4.28 -15.87
C PHE A 156 -3.37 -5.40 -16.85
N ASP A 157 -2.95 -5.28 -18.12
CA ASP A 157 -3.13 -6.33 -19.13
C ASP A 157 -2.44 -7.63 -18.71
N LEU A 158 -1.23 -7.54 -18.16
CA LEU A 158 -0.51 -8.70 -17.62
C LEU A 158 -1.29 -9.35 -16.47
N ALA A 159 -1.84 -8.56 -15.55
CA ALA A 159 -2.63 -9.08 -14.44
C ALA A 159 -3.90 -9.78 -14.94
N LEU A 160 -4.61 -9.18 -15.92
CA LEU A 160 -5.80 -9.76 -16.54
C LEU A 160 -5.48 -11.08 -17.24
N SER A 161 -4.38 -11.14 -17.98
CA SER A 161 -3.93 -12.36 -18.65
C SER A 161 -3.64 -13.49 -17.65
N ASN A 162 -2.94 -13.16 -16.54
CA ASN A 162 -2.58 -14.16 -15.53
C ASN A 162 -3.78 -14.71 -14.75
N ILE A 163 -4.85 -13.90 -14.63
CA ILE A 163 -6.05 -14.28 -13.87
C ILE A 163 -7.18 -14.82 -14.76
N ASP A 164 -6.96 -14.83 -16.07
CA ASP A 164 -7.95 -15.21 -17.08
C ASP A 164 -9.26 -14.41 -16.90
N SER A 165 -9.16 -13.10 -17.08
CA SER A 165 -10.27 -12.15 -16.99
C SER A 165 -10.20 -11.10 -18.09
N ASN A 166 -11.22 -10.25 -18.15
CA ASN A 166 -11.26 -9.12 -19.08
C ASN A 166 -11.55 -7.80 -18.37
N ASN A 167 -11.27 -6.71 -19.05
CA ASN A 167 -11.34 -5.36 -18.51
C ASN A 167 -12.72 -5.01 -17.95
N GLU A 168 -13.79 -5.29 -18.70
CA GLU A 168 -15.16 -4.90 -18.35
C GLU A 168 -15.72 -5.62 -17.11
N LYS A 169 -15.18 -6.82 -16.79
CA LYS A 169 -15.58 -7.63 -15.64
C LYS A 169 -14.66 -7.52 -14.45
N THR A 170 -13.64 -6.67 -14.53
CA THR A 170 -12.63 -6.52 -13.48
C THR A 170 -12.76 -5.18 -12.79
N LEU A 171 -12.91 -5.20 -11.47
CA LEU A 171 -12.71 -4.03 -10.63
C LEU A 171 -11.22 -3.86 -10.35
N PHE A 172 -10.74 -2.62 -10.39
CA PHE A 172 -9.46 -2.23 -9.82
C PHE A 172 -9.69 -1.30 -8.63
N VAL A 173 -9.22 -1.71 -7.46
CA VAL A 173 -9.37 -0.97 -6.20
C VAL A 173 -8.02 -0.40 -5.80
N GLY A 174 -7.95 0.91 -5.59
CA GLY A 174 -6.74 1.59 -5.17
C GLY A 174 -7.01 2.95 -4.53
N ASP A 175 -6.01 3.50 -3.85
CA ASP A 175 -6.08 4.80 -3.17
C ASP A 175 -5.50 5.94 -4.01
N ASN A 176 -4.52 5.64 -4.90
CA ASN A 176 -3.80 6.66 -5.64
C ASN A 176 -4.56 7.11 -6.90
N PRO A 177 -4.98 8.40 -7.00
CA PRO A 177 -5.73 8.88 -8.14
C PRO A 177 -5.04 8.67 -9.49
N PHE A 178 -3.71 8.86 -9.57
CA PHE A 178 -2.98 8.77 -10.83
C PHE A 178 -2.53 7.34 -11.15
N MET A 179 -1.87 6.67 -10.22
CA MET A 179 -1.32 5.34 -10.48
C MET A 179 -2.43 4.29 -10.63
N ASP A 180 -3.44 4.34 -9.76
CA ASP A 180 -4.48 3.32 -9.68
C ASP A 180 -5.69 3.69 -10.54
N ILE A 181 -6.30 4.85 -10.26
CA ILE A 181 -7.59 5.18 -10.85
C ILE A 181 -7.44 5.57 -12.31
N LYS A 182 -6.49 6.46 -12.63
CA LYS A 182 -6.22 6.78 -14.03
C LYS A 182 -5.72 5.55 -14.78
N GLY A 183 -4.78 4.80 -14.22
CA GLY A 183 -4.26 3.58 -14.82
C GLY A 183 -5.35 2.56 -15.14
N ALA A 184 -6.26 2.30 -14.18
CA ALA A 184 -7.41 1.42 -14.39
C ALA A 184 -8.36 1.92 -15.49
N ILE A 185 -8.68 3.23 -15.49
CA ILE A 185 -9.53 3.83 -16.54
C ILE A 185 -8.89 3.71 -17.92
N ASP A 186 -7.61 4.07 -18.05
CA ASP A 186 -6.87 4.00 -19.33
C ASP A 186 -6.76 2.55 -19.85
N SER A 187 -6.82 1.57 -18.95
CA SER A 187 -6.83 0.13 -19.24
C SER A 187 -8.25 -0.45 -19.44
N GLY A 188 -9.31 0.37 -19.34
CA GLY A 188 -10.69 -0.07 -19.51
C GLY A 188 -11.26 -0.87 -18.34
N LEU A 189 -10.61 -0.89 -17.18
CA LEU A 189 -11.12 -1.54 -15.97
C LEU A 189 -12.14 -0.66 -15.25
N VAL A 190 -12.96 -1.29 -14.41
CA VAL A 190 -13.90 -0.55 -13.55
C VAL A 190 -13.15 -0.06 -12.31
N SER A 191 -12.88 1.24 -12.26
CA SER A 191 -12.10 1.85 -11.20
C SER A 191 -12.91 2.08 -9.91
N VAL A 192 -12.33 1.70 -8.77
CA VAL A 192 -12.87 1.93 -7.42
C VAL A 192 -11.82 2.69 -6.61
N TRP A 193 -12.12 3.93 -6.26
CA TRP A 193 -11.24 4.75 -5.45
C TRP A 193 -11.53 4.58 -3.96
N LEU A 194 -10.53 4.13 -3.21
CA LEU A 194 -10.56 4.14 -1.75
C LEU A 194 -10.07 5.50 -1.25
N SER A 195 -11.02 6.35 -0.87
CA SER A 195 -10.79 7.77 -0.65
C SER A 195 -10.13 8.11 0.68
N HIS A 196 -10.24 7.27 1.70
CA HIS A 196 -9.82 7.56 3.08
C HIS A 196 -10.33 8.92 3.58
N GLY A 197 -11.58 9.30 3.22
CA GLY A 197 -12.19 10.56 3.60
C GLY A 197 -11.77 11.77 2.76
N GLN A 198 -10.93 11.57 1.75
CA GLN A 198 -10.56 12.65 0.83
C GLN A 198 -11.67 12.92 -0.18
N VAL A 199 -11.72 14.15 -0.68
CA VAL A 199 -12.65 14.58 -1.74
C VAL A 199 -11.95 14.49 -3.08
N TRP A 200 -12.62 13.87 -4.07
CA TRP A 200 -12.10 13.83 -5.43
C TRP A 200 -12.09 15.23 -6.05
N ASN A 201 -10.94 15.70 -6.50
CA ASN A 201 -10.77 17.07 -7.04
C ASN A 201 -10.23 17.10 -8.47
N ILE A 202 -10.05 15.93 -9.12
CA ILE A 202 -9.52 15.84 -10.49
C ILE A 202 -10.67 15.91 -11.49
N LYS A 203 -10.57 16.84 -12.45
CA LYS A 203 -11.66 17.11 -13.41
C LYS A 203 -11.60 16.26 -14.69
N HIS A 204 -10.42 15.72 -15.04
CA HIS A 204 -10.19 15.10 -16.35
C HIS A 204 -10.57 13.62 -16.39
N TYR A 205 -10.69 12.96 -15.26
CA TYR A 205 -11.19 11.60 -15.12
C TYR A 205 -11.84 11.44 -13.74
N ILE A 206 -12.77 10.51 -13.64
CA ILE A 206 -13.56 10.29 -12.42
C ILE A 206 -13.61 8.77 -12.17
N PRO A 207 -13.38 8.29 -10.93
CA PRO A 207 -13.55 6.89 -10.60
C PRO A 207 -14.99 6.43 -10.85
N ARG A 208 -15.19 5.19 -11.28
CA ARG A 208 -16.53 4.62 -11.42
C ARG A 208 -17.26 4.51 -10.09
N TYR A 209 -16.52 4.13 -9.04
CA TYR A 209 -16.99 4.08 -7.67
C TYR A 209 -16.00 4.79 -6.74
N THR A 210 -16.53 5.38 -5.67
CA THR A 210 -15.74 5.91 -4.56
C THR A 210 -16.24 5.26 -3.29
N ILE A 211 -15.33 4.70 -2.52
CA ILE A 211 -15.58 4.12 -1.20
C ILE A 211 -14.69 4.81 -0.17
N ASN A 212 -15.15 4.90 1.04
CA ASN A 212 -14.39 5.50 2.14
C ASN A 212 -13.72 4.45 3.04
N ASP A 213 -14.34 3.29 3.15
CA ASP A 213 -13.86 2.12 3.86
C ASP A 213 -13.88 0.91 2.92
N ILE A 214 -12.87 0.05 3.03
CA ILE A 214 -12.73 -1.12 2.13
C ILE A 214 -13.93 -2.06 2.23
N SER A 215 -14.62 -2.12 3.37
CA SER A 215 -15.81 -2.96 3.55
C SER A 215 -17.00 -2.53 2.69
N GLU A 216 -17.03 -1.28 2.22
CA GLU A 216 -18.07 -0.80 1.32
C GLU A 216 -18.01 -1.48 -0.06
N LEU A 217 -16.86 -2.06 -0.41
CA LEU A 217 -16.70 -2.84 -1.64
C LEU A 217 -17.69 -4.01 -1.73
N MET A 218 -18.10 -4.56 -0.59
CA MET A 218 -19.09 -5.64 -0.52
C MET A 218 -20.52 -5.23 -0.96
N LYS A 219 -20.76 -3.90 -1.14
CA LYS A 219 -22.07 -3.35 -1.55
C LYS A 219 -22.11 -3.01 -3.05
N ILE A 220 -20.98 -3.08 -3.75
CA ILE A 220 -20.87 -2.87 -5.19
C ILE A 220 -21.19 -4.17 -5.93
#